data_fc6b1fafdd806e2ce6dd3161ead23e0d
#
_entry.id   fc6b1fafdd806e2ce6dd3161ead23e0d
#
_cell.length_a   1.000
_cell.length_b   1.000
_cell.length_c   1.000
_cell.angle_alpha   90.00
_cell.angle_beta   90.00
_cell.angle_gamma   90.00
#
_symmetry.space_group_name_H-M   'P 1'
#
loop_
_entity.id
_entity.type
_entity.pdbx_description
1 polymer ?
#
loop_
_entity_poly.entity_id
_entity_poly.type
_entity_poly.pdbx_seq_one_letter_code
_entity_poly.pdbx_strand_id
1 'polypeptide(L)'
;MERDRAIIKNYAMNIATFHLTVRQNDPLHLPEHSGSMLRGAFGHALRELSCVTELPDCTQCPLNQQCRYTHIFETQLIKTAQNSQQSSNPYMLRLPKQRTHTISPNQTWSFGITLVGSAIKDYALILKAWQQAIAFGLDNQGNRATGELIKVSNQTLTLLSVERPAQSLITPDWQIRRIPAIDPIAHLSKITLHFLTPFRLQYQGKIAFYPHQFEPKQLLVNLYNRIQQCNQQHDPNADWQTQFSNFAEFIAILDKLTLESDVGSVNVRRSSSRQNRKIDLFGLTGDVHLSADSDTLNRLLPLLWLGQYLHIGKNTTLGLGQYQLQLR
;
A
#
# COMPACT_ATOMS: atom_id res chain seq x y z
N MET A 1 -10.77 -30.44 29.23
CA MET A 1 -10.10 -29.15 29.42
C MET A 1 -8.87 -29.10 28.53
N GLU A 2 -9.08 -29.05 27.20
CA GLU A 2 -8.01 -29.03 26.21
C GLU A 2 -8.54 -28.48 24.86
N ARG A 3 -9.11 -27.27 24.92
CA ARG A 3 -9.56 -26.56 23.73
C ARG A 3 -9.37 -25.08 24.03
N ASP A 4 -8.25 -24.53 23.64
CA ASP A 4 -7.97 -23.12 23.33
C ASP A 4 -6.44 -22.86 23.34
N ARG A 5 -5.68 -23.74 22.68
CA ARG A 5 -4.40 -23.28 22.13
C ARG A 5 -4.77 -22.46 20.91
N ALA A 6 -4.96 -21.16 21.13
CA ALA A 6 -4.98 -20.18 20.05
C ALA A 6 -3.78 -20.47 19.16
N ILE A 7 -4.05 -20.85 17.90
CA ILE A 7 -3.04 -20.95 16.86
C ILE A 7 -2.46 -19.55 16.76
N ILE A 8 -1.31 -19.33 17.39
CA ILE A 8 -0.51 -18.12 17.21
C ILE A 8 -0.07 -18.17 15.75
N LYS A 9 -0.87 -17.57 14.87
CA LYS A 9 -0.49 -17.38 13.49
C LYS A 9 0.74 -16.48 13.49
N ASN A 10 1.86 -17.03 13.10
CA ASN A 10 3.12 -16.32 13.02
C ASN A 10 3.02 -15.31 11.87
N TYR A 11 2.91 -14.03 12.19
CA TYR A 11 2.90 -12.95 11.21
C TYR A 11 4.31 -12.36 11.14
N ALA A 12 4.90 -12.38 9.96
CA ALA A 12 6.22 -11.77 9.73
C ALA A 12 6.19 -10.24 9.95
N MET A 13 5.05 -9.59 9.65
CA MET A 13 4.74 -8.19 9.96
C MET A 13 3.23 -8.04 10.17
N ASN A 14 2.84 -7.04 10.97
CA ASN A 14 1.44 -6.70 11.14
C ASN A 14 0.93 -5.91 9.93
N ILE A 15 0.27 -6.59 9.01
CA ILE A 15 -0.30 -6.01 7.79
C ILE A 15 -1.77 -6.42 7.71
N ALA A 16 -2.66 -5.46 7.42
CA ALA A 16 -4.06 -5.70 7.17
C ALA A 16 -4.51 -4.99 5.90
N THR A 17 -5.28 -5.69 5.06
CA THR A 17 -5.83 -5.13 3.82
C THR A 17 -7.35 -5.04 3.93
N PHE A 18 -7.86 -3.88 3.53
CA PHE A 18 -9.29 -3.59 3.47
C PHE A 18 -9.70 -3.39 2.02
N HIS A 19 -10.83 -3.96 1.65
CA HIS A 19 -11.49 -3.77 0.36
C HIS A 19 -12.73 -2.92 0.57
N LEU A 20 -12.82 -1.83 -0.17
CA LEU A 20 -13.90 -0.84 -0.10
C LEU A 20 -14.71 -0.91 -1.39
N THR A 21 -16.02 -1.09 -1.28
CA THR A 21 -16.94 -1.07 -2.41
C THR A 21 -17.83 0.16 -2.31
N VAL A 22 -17.86 0.93 -3.37
CA VAL A 22 -18.58 2.19 -3.50
C VAL A 22 -19.70 2.03 -4.51
N ARG A 23 -20.89 2.52 -4.19
CA ARG A 23 -21.98 2.77 -5.13
C ARG A 23 -21.92 4.25 -5.53
N GLN A 24 -21.86 4.51 -6.82
CA GLN A 24 -21.75 5.87 -7.34
C GLN A 24 -23.11 6.54 -7.39
N ASN A 25 -23.21 7.80 -6.94
CA ASN A 25 -24.43 8.61 -7.07
C ASN A 25 -24.42 9.45 -8.35
N ASP A 26 -23.27 10.08 -8.63
CA ASP A 26 -23.07 10.92 -9.81
C ASP A 26 -22.11 10.24 -10.79
N PRO A 27 -22.16 10.54 -12.11
CA PRO A 27 -21.19 9.99 -13.05
C PRO A 27 -19.76 10.33 -12.61
N LEU A 28 -18.88 9.33 -12.50
CA LEU A 28 -17.47 9.49 -12.13
C LEU A 28 -16.57 9.06 -13.27
N HIS A 29 -15.72 9.95 -13.75
CA HIS A 29 -14.61 9.57 -14.61
C HIS A 29 -13.41 9.11 -13.78
N LEU A 30 -13.21 7.80 -13.71
CA LEU A 30 -12.10 7.21 -12.97
C LEU A 30 -10.85 7.17 -13.88
N PRO A 31 -9.83 7.99 -13.62
CA PRO A 31 -8.63 7.99 -14.46
C PRO A 31 -7.86 6.67 -14.31
N GLU A 32 -7.10 6.31 -15.34
CA GLU A 32 -6.28 5.08 -15.37
C GLU A 32 -5.42 4.94 -14.10
N HIS A 33 -4.91 6.05 -13.59
CA HIS A 33 -4.13 6.11 -12.35
C HIS A 33 -4.84 7.01 -11.33
N SER A 34 -5.91 6.47 -10.76
CA SER A 34 -6.78 7.17 -9.80
C SER A 34 -6.15 7.44 -8.42
N GLY A 35 -4.93 6.93 -8.18
CA GLY A 35 -4.28 7.00 -6.87
C GLY A 35 -4.08 8.41 -6.33
N SER A 36 -3.79 9.40 -7.19
CA SER A 36 -3.66 10.80 -6.75
C SER A 36 -4.99 11.38 -6.29
N MET A 37 -6.07 11.13 -7.03
CA MET A 37 -7.43 11.54 -6.70
C MET A 37 -7.87 10.90 -5.38
N LEU A 38 -7.73 9.59 -5.26
CA LEU A 38 -8.09 8.84 -4.05
C LEU A 38 -7.28 9.30 -2.84
N ARG A 39 -5.95 9.41 -2.98
CA ARG A 39 -5.09 9.88 -1.89
C ARG A 39 -5.45 11.31 -1.46
N GLY A 40 -5.75 12.19 -2.39
CA GLY A 40 -6.14 13.56 -2.11
C GLY A 40 -7.43 13.63 -1.30
N ALA A 41 -8.47 12.91 -1.74
CA ALA A 41 -9.75 12.84 -1.04
C ALA A 41 -9.61 12.24 0.36
N PHE A 42 -8.85 11.15 0.49
CA PHE A 42 -8.55 10.52 1.78
C PHE A 42 -7.83 11.48 2.73
N GLY A 43 -6.77 12.14 2.25
CA GLY A 43 -5.98 13.05 3.08
C GLY A 43 -6.79 14.23 3.59
N HIS A 44 -7.69 14.78 2.76
CA HIS A 44 -8.60 15.85 3.16
C HIS A 44 -9.56 15.40 4.27
N ALA A 45 -10.29 14.31 4.06
CA ALA A 45 -11.24 13.78 5.03
C ALA A 45 -10.56 13.31 6.33
N LEU A 46 -9.39 12.68 6.24
CA LEU A 46 -8.64 12.28 7.44
C LEU A 46 -8.20 13.50 8.26
N ARG A 47 -7.79 14.57 7.57
CA ARG A 47 -7.41 15.81 8.25
C ARG A 47 -8.61 16.45 8.95
N GLU A 48 -9.75 16.57 8.29
CA GLU A 48 -10.99 17.10 8.89
C GLU A 48 -11.39 16.33 10.15
N LEU A 49 -11.27 15.00 10.14
CA LEU A 49 -11.61 14.16 11.29
C LEU A 49 -10.58 14.20 12.42
N SER A 50 -9.34 14.60 12.15
CA SER A 50 -8.23 14.50 13.11
C SER A 50 -7.70 15.84 13.59
N CYS A 51 -7.90 16.91 12.82
CA CYS A 51 -7.32 18.22 13.12
C CYS A 51 -8.19 18.96 14.14
N VAL A 52 -7.58 19.36 15.24
CA VAL A 52 -8.22 20.16 16.31
C VAL A 52 -7.73 21.60 16.35
N THR A 53 -6.62 21.90 15.66
CA THR A 53 -6.02 23.26 15.67
C THR A 53 -6.43 24.08 14.46
N GLU A 54 -6.93 23.43 13.40
CA GLU A 54 -7.32 24.05 12.13
C GLU A 54 -6.21 24.87 11.43
N LEU A 55 -4.97 24.79 11.93
CA LEU A 55 -3.84 25.48 11.33
C LEU A 55 -3.62 25.01 9.90
N PRO A 56 -3.35 25.92 8.95
CA PRO A 56 -3.22 25.56 7.54
C PRO A 56 -2.01 24.67 7.28
N ASP A 57 -0.94 24.82 8.05
CA ASP A 57 0.32 24.09 7.90
C ASP A 57 0.63 23.22 9.13
N CYS A 58 0.69 21.91 8.90
CA CYS A 58 1.04 20.94 9.94
C CYS A 58 2.49 21.03 10.41
N THR A 59 3.40 21.65 9.65
CA THR A 59 4.80 21.81 10.06
C THR A 59 4.94 22.74 11.26
N GLN A 60 4.04 23.71 11.39
CA GLN A 60 3.99 24.70 12.47
C GLN A 60 3.03 24.29 13.61
N CYS A 61 2.34 23.16 13.47
CA CYS A 61 1.37 22.71 14.44
C CYS A 61 2.08 22.16 15.71
N PRO A 62 1.78 22.68 16.91
CA PRO A 62 2.39 22.19 18.17
C PRO A 62 2.01 20.74 18.49
N LEU A 63 0.91 20.22 17.90
CA LEU A 63 0.43 18.87 18.11
C LEU A 63 0.91 17.89 17.02
N ASN A 64 1.74 18.29 16.08
CA ASN A 64 2.11 17.47 14.92
C ASN A 64 2.72 16.11 15.30
N GLN A 65 3.48 16.03 16.42
CA GLN A 65 4.10 14.80 16.91
C GLN A 65 3.11 13.78 17.51
N GLN A 66 1.90 14.21 17.85
CA GLN A 66 0.86 13.38 18.49
C GLN A 66 -0.38 13.23 17.62
N CYS A 67 -0.47 13.99 16.53
CA CYS A 67 -1.64 14.04 15.66
C CYS A 67 -1.78 12.75 14.83
N ARG A 68 -2.97 12.14 14.82
CA ARG A 68 -3.25 10.94 14.00
C ARG A 68 -3.08 11.19 12.51
N TYR A 69 -3.46 12.39 12.03
CA TYR A 69 -3.24 12.75 10.64
C TYR A 69 -1.75 12.72 10.27
N THR A 70 -0.87 13.30 11.09
CA THR A 70 0.57 13.30 10.78
C THR A 70 1.16 11.89 10.87
N HIS A 71 0.75 11.08 11.83
CA HIS A 71 1.22 9.69 11.95
C HIS A 71 0.80 8.79 10.77
N ILE A 72 -0.32 9.11 10.11
CA ILE A 72 -0.82 8.31 8.99
C ILE A 72 -0.42 8.93 7.65
N PHE A 73 -0.58 10.24 7.48
CA PHE A 73 -0.54 10.89 6.17
C PHE A 73 0.67 11.80 5.93
N GLU A 74 1.20 12.47 6.97
CA GLU A 74 2.35 13.40 6.91
C GLU A 74 3.49 12.89 7.79
N THR A 75 3.82 11.61 7.70
CA THR A 75 4.79 10.91 8.55
C THR A 75 6.19 11.53 8.53
N GLN A 76 6.55 12.27 7.47
CA GLN A 76 7.80 13.03 7.39
C GLN A 76 7.93 14.14 8.47
N LEU A 77 6.83 14.52 9.08
CA LEU A 77 6.82 15.51 10.19
C LEU A 77 7.12 14.86 11.53
N ILE A 78 7.02 13.53 11.65
CA ILE A 78 7.29 12.82 12.89
C ILE A 78 8.80 12.72 13.11
N LYS A 79 9.27 13.26 14.22
CA LYS A 79 10.67 13.16 14.62
C LYS A 79 10.92 11.79 15.25
N THR A 80 11.83 11.04 14.65
CA THR A 80 12.33 9.77 15.20
C THR A 80 13.84 9.88 15.42
N ALA A 81 14.39 9.08 16.32
CA ALA A 81 15.84 9.06 16.61
C ALA A 81 16.70 8.73 15.36
N GLN A 82 16.09 8.24 14.28
CA GLN A 82 16.76 7.77 13.07
C GLN A 82 16.51 8.67 11.84
N ASN A 83 16.23 9.95 12.04
CA ASN A 83 15.71 10.91 11.04
C ASN A 83 16.63 11.32 9.88
N SER A 84 17.51 10.46 9.41
CA SER A 84 18.26 10.71 8.16
C SER A 84 17.62 10.05 6.91
N GLN A 85 16.57 9.23 7.07
CA GLN A 85 15.95 8.50 5.97
C GLN A 85 14.50 8.95 5.73
N GLN A 86 14.09 8.95 4.45
CA GLN A 86 12.73 9.29 4.05
C GLN A 86 11.70 8.47 4.84
N SER A 87 10.82 9.15 5.56
CA SER A 87 9.72 8.51 6.27
C SER A 87 8.75 7.86 5.28
N SER A 88 8.30 6.64 5.57
CA SER A 88 7.25 5.96 4.80
C SER A 88 5.89 6.10 5.50
N ASN A 89 4.82 6.30 4.74
CA ASN A 89 3.48 6.25 5.31
C ASN A 89 3.09 4.80 5.62
N PRO A 90 2.33 4.54 6.71
CA PRO A 90 1.93 3.19 7.10
C PRO A 90 0.71 2.67 6.31
N TYR A 91 0.51 3.16 5.09
CA TYR A 91 -0.55 2.67 4.22
C TYR A 91 -0.14 2.68 2.75
N MET A 92 -0.75 1.80 1.98
CA MET A 92 -0.69 1.75 0.52
C MET A 92 -2.09 1.65 -0.06
N LEU A 93 -2.38 2.42 -1.12
CA LEU A 93 -3.61 2.28 -1.87
C LEU A 93 -3.50 1.09 -2.84
N ARG A 94 -4.58 0.34 -2.97
CA ARG A 94 -4.75 -0.70 -3.98
C ARG A 94 -5.76 -0.20 -4.98
N LEU A 95 -5.29 0.17 -6.16
CA LEU A 95 -6.11 0.84 -7.16
C LEU A 95 -7.19 -0.09 -7.74
N PRO A 96 -8.30 0.47 -8.24
CA PRO A 96 -9.29 -0.28 -9.01
C PRO A 96 -8.63 -1.02 -10.17
N LYS A 97 -9.09 -2.24 -10.45
CA LYS A 97 -8.58 -3.04 -11.58
C LYS A 97 -8.99 -2.47 -12.95
N GLN A 98 -10.03 -1.67 -12.98
CA GLN A 98 -10.55 -1.04 -14.19
C GLN A 98 -9.69 0.18 -14.55
N ARG A 99 -9.24 0.20 -15.79
CA ARG A 99 -8.49 1.33 -16.37
C ARG A 99 -9.47 2.26 -17.07
N THR A 100 -9.24 3.55 -17.03
CA THR A 100 -10.01 4.66 -17.65
C THR A 100 -11.47 4.30 -17.93
N HIS A 101 -12.32 4.55 -16.97
CA HIS A 101 -13.71 4.13 -17.02
C HIS A 101 -14.63 5.20 -16.46
N THR A 102 -15.73 5.45 -17.16
CA THR A 102 -16.84 6.24 -16.62
C THR A 102 -17.76 5.32 -15.85
N ILE A 103 -17.91 5.57 -14.56
CA ILE A 103 -18.81 4.84 -13.69
C ILE A 103 -20.12 5.60 -13.66
N SER A 104 -21.19 4.96 -14.10
CA SER A 104 -22.53 5.56 -14.11
C SER A 104 -23.16 5.58 -12.72
N PRO A 105 -24.17 6.44 -12.49
CA PRO A 105 -24.98 6.39 -11.28
C PRO A 105 -25.52 4.99 -10.99
N ASN A 106 -25.54 4.61 -9.73
CA ASN A 106 -25.91 3.30 -9.21
C ASN A 106 -24.95 2.13 -9.57
N GLN A 107 -23.93 2.34 -10.39
CA GLN A 107 -22.88 1.34 -10.58
C GLN A 107 -21.95 1.25 -9.36
N THR A 108 -21.40 0.06 -9.14
CA THR A 108 -20.44 -0.19 -8.07
C THR A 108 -19.03 -0.35 -8.62
N TRP A 109 -18.07 0.13 -7.85
CA TRP A 109 -16.64 -0.08 -8.10
C TRP A 109 -15.92 -0.31 -6.78
N SER A 110 -14.68 -0.79 -6.85
CA SER A 110 -13.95 -1.13 -5.64
C SER A 110 -12.49 -0.74 -5.73
N PHE A 111 -11.92 -0.42 -4.60
CA PHE A 111 -10.50 -0.21 -4.38
C PHE A 111 -10.10 -0.77 -3.02
N GLY A 112 -8.83 -0.65 -2.64
CA GLY A 112 -8.39 -1.14 -1.35
C GLY A 112 -7.37 -0.24 -0.68
N ILE A 113 -7.16 -0.52 0.60
CA ILE A 113 -6.09 0.08 1.39
C ILE A 113 -5.42 -1.00 2.22
N THR A 114 -4.10 -1.03 2.21
CA THR A 114 -3.28 -1.84 3.11
C THR A 114 -2.76 -0.95 4.21
N LEU A 115 -2.85 -1.41 5.46
CA LEU A 115 -2.35 -0.75 6.67
C LEU A 115 -1.22 -1.58 7.29
N VAL A 116 -0.23 -0.91 7.87
CA VAL A 116 0.96 -1.52 8.47
C VAL A 116 1.07 -1.12 9.95
N GLY A 117 1.36 -2.11 10.78
CA GLY A 117 1.74 -1.93 12.18
C GLY A 117 0.72 -1.11 12.98
N SER A 118 1.18 0.00 13.56
CA SER A 118 0.37 0.86 14.42
C SER A 118 -0.87 1.45 13.74
N ALA A 119 -0.82 1.69 12.42
CA ALA A 119 -1.98 2.23 11.68
C ALA A 119 -3.19 1.28 11.66
N ILE A 120 -2.98 -0.02 11.91
CA ILE A 120 -4.08 -0.98 12.02
C ILE A 120 -5.00 -0.63 13.20
N LYS A 121 -4.45 -0.06 14.28
CA LYS A 121 -5.26 0.38 15.44
C LYS A 121 -6.19 1.55 15.10
N ASP A 122 -5.82 2.33 14.08
CA ASP A 122 -6.60 3.48 13.62
C ASP A 122 -7.55 3.13 12.45
N TYR A 123 -7.78 1.83 12.17
CA TYR A 123 -8.58 1.39 11.03
C TYR A 123 -9.98 2.03 10.98
N ALA A 124 -10.63 2.18 12.14
CA ALA A 124 -11.98 2.76 12.22
C ALA A 124 -11.98 4.24 11.78
N LEU A 125 -11.00 5.02 12.23
CA LEU A 125 -10.80 6.41 11.79
C LEU A 125 -10.52 6.47 10.28
N ILE A 126 -9.66 5.60 9.78
CA ILE A 126 -9.29 5.53 8.36
C ILE A 126 -10.50 5.17 7.50
N LEU A 127 -11.31 4.19 7.91
CA LEU A 127 -12.53 3.81 7.19
C LEU A 127 -13.59 4.90 7.26
N LYS A 128 -13.72 5.62 8.39
CA LYS A 128 -14.59 6.77 8.51
C LYS A 128 -14.16 7.92 7.59
N ALA A 129 -12.85 8.17 7.48
CA ALA A 129 -12.31 9.14 6.54
C ALA A 129 -12.65 8.77 5.08
N TRP A 130 -12.57 7.49 4.71
CA TRP A 130 -13.00 7.04 3.40
C TRP A 130 -14.51 7.21 3.17
N GLN A 131 -15.35 6.89 4.16
CA GLN A 131 -16.78 7.11 4.07
C GLN A 131 -17.10 8.59 3.80
N GLN A 132 -16.45 9.49 4.55
CA GLN A 132 -16.62 10.94 4.38
C GLN A 132 -16.08 11.42 3.03
N ALA A 133 -14.90 10.96 2.60
CA ALA A 133 -14.30 11.33 1.32
C ALA A 133 -15.21 10.96 0.12
N ILE A 134 -15.80 9.77 0.15
CA ILE A 134 -16.69 9.28 -0.91
C ILE A 134 -18.01 10.05 -0.89
N ALA A 135 -18.59 10.31 0.28
CA ALA A 135 -19.83 11.09 0.41
C ALA A 135 -19.64 12.54 0.00
N PHE A 136 -18.49 13.16 0.30
CA PHE A 136 -18.15 14.51 -0.13
C PHE A 136 -17.91 14.62 -1.65
N GLY A 137 -17.52 13.52 -2.26
CA GLY A 137 -17.30 13.35 -3.68
C GLY A 137 -15.84 13.43 -4.11
N LEU A 138 -15.51 12.61 -5.08
CA LEU A 138 -14.20 12.57 -5.73
C LEU A 138 -14.13 13.67 -6.80
N ASP A 139 -12.90 14.19 -7.03
CA ASP A 139 -12.68 15.18 -8.10
C ASP A 139 -12.99 14.55 -9.47
N ASN A 140 -13.88 15.19 -10.19
CA ASN A 140 -14.35 14.78 -11.51
C ASN A 140 -14.23 15.96 -12.48
N GLN A 141 -12.99 16.27 -12.90
CA GLN A 141 -12.70 17.34 -13.86
C GLN A 141 -13.25 18.73 -13.42
N GLY A 142 -13.07 19.04 -12.13
CA GLY A 142 -13.50 20.31 -11.54
C GLY A 142 -14.86 20.25 -10.85
N ASN A 143 -15.63 19.17 -11.05
CA ASN A 143 -16.83 18.87 -10.30
C ASN A 143 -16.57 17.79 -9.24
N ARG A 144 -17.52 17.55 -8.36
CA ARG A 144 -17.45 16.46 -7.39
C ARG A 144 -18.48 15.39 -7.73
N ALA A 145 -18.00 14.16 -7.86
CA ALA A 145 -18.85 12.98 -8.04
C ALA A 145 -19.00 12.26 -6.71
N THR A 146 -20.19 12.35 -6.12
CA THR A 146 -20.51 11.74 -4.83
C THR A 146 -20.81 10.25 -4.97
N GLY A 147 -20.64 9.51 -3.88
CA GLY A 147 -20.93 8.10 -3.81
C GLY A 147 -21.21 7.66 -2.38
N GLU A 148 -21.55 6.41 -2.22
CA GLU A 148 -21.80 5.77 -0.94
C GLU A 148 -20.86 4.58 -0.74
N LEU A 149 -20.15 4.54 0.39
CA LEU A 149 -19.37 3.39 0.80
C LEU A 149 -20.32 2.30 1.32
N ILE A 150 -20.64 1.32 0.47
CA ILE A 150 -21.67 0.31 0.75
C ILE A 150 -21.14 -0.96 1.39
N LYS A 151 -19.85 -1.26 1.22
CA LYS A 151 -19.22 -2.45 1.79
C LYS A 151 -17.75 -2.21 2.09
N VAL A 152 -17.32 -2.65 3.27
CA VAL A 152 -15.90 -2.78 3.62
C VAL A 152 -15.66 -4.20 4.11
N SER A 153 -14.63 -4.85 3.60
CA SER A 153 -14.22 -6.17 4.07
C SER A 153 -12.72 -6.21 4.33
N ASN A 154 -12.34 -6.98 5.35
CA ASN A 154 -10.97 -7.33 5.66
C ASN A 154 -10.82 -8.83 5.47
N GLN A 155 -10.24 -9.26 4.36
CA GLN A 155 -10.27 -10.63 3.87
C GLN A 155 -11.74 -11.15 3.76
N THR A 156 -12.11 -12.18 4.51
CA THR A 156 -13.49 -12.75 4.52
C THR A 156 -14.43 -12.07 5.52
N LEU A 157 -13.90 -11.20 6.40
CA LEU A 157 -14.70 -10.49 7.42
C LEU A 157 -15.30 -9.23 6.80
N THR A 158 -16.62 -9.12 6.78
CA THR A 158 -17.33 -7.89 6.38
C THR A 158 -17.45 -6.96 7.58
N LEU A 159 -16.85 -5.78 7.49
CA LEU A 159 -16.82 -4.76 8.53
C LEU A 159 -17.99 -3.76 8.41
N LEU A 160 -18.38 -3.49 7.17
CA LEU A 160 -19.50 -2.61 6.81
C LEU A 160 -20.26 -3.24 5.65
N SER A 161 -21.57 -3.18 5.67
CA SER A 161 -22.42 -3.39 4.50
C SER A 161 -23.62 -2.45 4.58
N VAL A 162 -24.37 -2.30 3.48
CA VAL A 162 -25.62 -1.50 3.48
C VAL A 162 -26.62 -2.02 4.50
N GLU A 163 -26.61 -3.33 4.76
CA GLU A 163 -27.46 -3.99 5.74
C GLU A 163 -26.97 -3.79 7.20
N ARG A 164 -25.72 -3.31 7.35
CA ARG A 164 -25.10 -3.02 8.65
C ARG A 164 -24.49 -1.61 8.58
N PRO A 165 -25.25 -0.58 8.92
CA PRO A 165 -24.81 0.81 8.78
C PRO A 165 -23.59 1.14 9.67
N ALA A 166 -23.00 2.30 9.42
CA ALA A 166 -21.72 2.79 9.94
C ALA A 166 -21.46 2.65 11.45
N GLN A 167 -22.49 2.48 12.27
CA GLN A 167 -22.35 2.18 13.71
C GLN A 167 -21.57 0.89 13.97
N SER A 168 -21.56 -0.03 13.00
CA SER A 168 -20.80 -1.28 13.10
C SER A 168 -19.29 -1.13 12.83
N LEU A 169 -18.81 0.01 12.30
CA LEU A 169 -17.38 0.28 12.12
C LEU A 169 -16.62 0.52 13.45
N ILE A 170 -17.33 0.68 14.55
CA ILE A 170 -16.80 1.12 15.85
C ILE A 170 -16.92 0.03 16.92
N THR A 171 -17.30 -1.19 16.57
CA THR A 171 -17.43 -2.25 17.61
C THR A 171 -16.06 -2.72 18.07
N PRO A 172 -15.77 -2.67 19.39
CA PRO A 172 -14.47 -3.02 19.97
C PRO A 172 -14.02 -4.46 19.72
N ASP A 173 -14.96 -5.35 19.37
CA ASP A 173 -14.74 -6.80 19.27
C ASP A 173 -14.29 -7.29 17.90
N TRP A 174 -14.01 -6.39 16.96
CA TRP A 174 -13.58 -6.82 15.64
C TRP A 174 -12.10 -7.18 15.60
N GLN A 175 -11.83 -8.45 15.54
CA GLN A 175 -10.49 -8.96 15.27
C GLN A 175 -10.15 -8.73 13.79
N ILE A 176 -9.41 -7.66 13.51
CA ILE A 176 -8.89 -7.40 12.18
C ILE A 176 -7.96 -8.53 11.76
N ARG A 177 -8.29 -9.18 10.64
CA ARG A 177 -7.47 -10.25 10.07
C ARG A 177 -6.22 -9.66 9.43
N ARG A 178 -5.08 -10.16 9.87
CA ARG A 178 -3.76 -9.78 9.35
C ARG A 178 -3.34 -10.76 8.25
N ILE A 179 -2.43 -10.30 7.42
CA ILE A 179 -1.85 -11.14 6.36
C ILE A 179 -0.96 -12.20 7.03
N PRO A 180 -1.23 -13.49 6.83
CA PRO A 180 -0.40 -14.55 7.39
C PRO A 180 0.98 -14.58 6.73
N ALA A 181 1.96 -15.12 7.42
CA ALA A 181 3.22 -15.52 6.82
C ALA A 181 2.97 -16.58 5.74
N ILE A 182 3.89 -16.70 4.80
CA ILE A 182 3.86 -17.74 3.77
C ILE A 182 4.77 -18.89 4.18
N ASP A 183 4.28 -20.12 4.03
CA ASP A 183 5.06 -21.31 4.24
C ASP A 183 5.97 -21.61 3.03
N PRO A 184 7.11 -22.31 3.22
CA PRO A 184 7.94 -22.78 2.13
C PRO A 184 7.15 -23.65 1.15
N ILE A 185 7.50 -23.55 -0.13
CA ILE A 185 6.85 -24.29 -1.23
C ILE A 185 7.81 -25.35 -1.76
N ALA A 186 7.36 -26.60 -1.76
CA ALA A 186 8.15 -27.70 -2.30
C ALA A 186 8.36 -27.55 -3.81
N HIS A 187 9.57 -27.86 -4.27
CA HIS A 187 9.94 -27.83 -5.70
C HIS A 187 9.76 -26.48 -6.40
N LEU A 188 9.80 -25.37 -5.64
CA LEU A 188 9.75 -24.04 -6.21
C LEU A 188 10.99 -23.80 -7.08
N SER A 189 10.79 -23.49 -8.37
CA SER A 189 11.85 -23.30 -9.36
C SER A 189 11.87 -21.93 -10.01
N LYS A 190 10.72 -21.23 -9.96
CA LYS A 190 10.56 -19.89 -10.53
C LYS A 190 9.54 -19.08 -9.76
N ILE A 191 9.87 -17.81 -9.51
CA ILE A 191 8.97 -16.78 -8.97
C ILE A 191 8.86 -15.66 -10.00
N THR A 192 7.64 -15.26 -10.34
CA THR A 192 7.40 -14.09 -11.18
C THR A 192 6.69 -13.01 -10.38
N LEU A 193 7.23 -11.80 -10.42
CA LEU A 193 6.56 -10.59 -9.93
C LEU A 193 5.81 -9.98 -11.11
N HIS A 194 4.50 -10.18 -11.16
CA HIS A 194 3.62 -9.59 -12.16
C HIS A 194 3.11 -8.23 -11.66
N PHE A 195 3.55 -7.13 -12.28
CA PHE A 195 3.19 -5.79 -11.85
C PHE A 195 1.79 -5.39 -12.32
N LEU A 196 0.91 -5.19 -11.36
CA LEU A 196 -0.47 -4.72 -11.57
C LEU A 196 -0.55 -3.21 -11.79
N THR A 197 0.41 -2.49 -11.22
CA THR A 197 0.55 -1.03 -11.38
C THR A 197 2.00 -0.68 -11.67
N PRO A 198 2.28 0.41 -12.37
CA PRO A 198 3.65 0.82 -12.66
C PRO A 198 4.50 0.97 -11.40
N PHE A 199 5.74 0.55 -11.44
CA PHE A 199 6.70 0.79 -10.39
C PHE A 199 7.71 1.87 -10.79
N ARG A 200 8.17 2.64 -9.80
CA ARG A 200 9.15 3.71 -9.97
C ARG A 200 10.34 3.43 -9.07
N LEU A 201 11.39 2.92 -9.67
CA LEU A 201 12.61 2.58 -8.95
C LEU A 201 13.57 3.77 -8.98
N GLN A 202 14.04 4.17 -7.81
CA GLN A 202 15.08 5.20 -7.68
C GLN A 202 16.40 4.53 -7.26
N TYR A 203 17.44 4.77 -8.05
CA TYR A 203 18.78 4.34 -7.76
C TYR A 203 19.75 5.52 -7.94
N GLN A 204 20.62 5.76 -6.96
CA GLN A 204 21.57 6.90 -6.95
C GLN A 204 20.92 8.25 -7.29
N GLY A 205 19.73 8.50 -6.74
CA GLY A 205 19.00 9.75 -6.97
C GLY A 205 18.21 9.82 -8.28
N LYS A 206 18.45 8.92 -9.24
CA LYS A 206 17.78 8.89 -10.55
C LYS A 206 16.65 7.85 -10.57
N ILE A 207 15.56 8.16 -11.28
CA ILE A 207 14.47 7.20 -11.53
C ILE A 207 14.78 6.47 -12.84
N ALA A 208 14.63 5.14 -12.85
CA ALA A 208 14.67 4.35 -14.07
C ALA A 208 13.38 4.61 -14.88
N PHE A 209 13.52 5.21 -16.06
CA PHE A 209 12.40 5.53 -16.94
C PHE A 209 12.27 4.55 -18.12
N TYR A 210 13.38 3.92 -18.50
CA TYR A 210 13.45 3.02 -19.63
C TYR A 210 13.93 1.63 -19.21
N PRO A 211 13.51 0.56 -19.90
CA PRO A 211 13.91 -0.81 -19.58
C PRO A 211 15.43 -1.02 -19.49
N HIS A 212 16.21 -0.39 -20.36
CA HIS A 212 17.68 -0.49 -20.35
C HIS A 212 18.36 0.17 -19.12
N GLN A 213 17.61 0.96 -18.33
CA GLN A 213 18.09 1.57 -17.07
C GLN A 213 17.70 0.72 -15.85
N PHE A 214 16.99 -0.35 -16.07
CA PHE A 214 16.43 -1.19 -15.02
C PHE A 214 17.28 -2.45 -14.80
N GLU A 215 17.68 -2.66 -13.56
CA GLU A 215 18.34 -3.87 -13.11
C GLU A 215 17.46 -4.60 -12.11
N PRO A 216 17.02 -5.84 -12.38
CA PRO A 216 16.16 -6.59 -11.48
C PRO A 216 16.71 -6.76 -10.06
N LYS A 217 18.03 -6.90 -9.91
CA LYS A 217 18.68 -6.95 -8.59
C LYS A 217 18.41 -5.70 -7.75
N GLN A 218 18.41 -4.52 -8.37
CA GLN A 218 18.11 -3.24 -7.70
C GLN A 218 16.67 -3.19 -7.17
N LEU A 219 15.73 -3.84 -7.87
CA LEU A 219 14.34 -3.95 -7.43
C LEU A 219 14.27 -4.69 -6.09
N LEU A 220 14.95 -5.83 -5.97
CA LEU A 220 14.97 -6.65 -4.77
C LEU A 220 15.63 -5.93 -3.60
N VAL A 221 16.73 -5.22 -3.86
CA VAL A 221 17.39 -4.36 -2.85
C VAL A 221 16.46 -3.24 -2.40
N ASN A 222 15.74 -2.61 -3.32
CA ASN A 222 14.75 -1.58 -2.98
C ASN A 222 13.62 -2.15 -2.11
N LEU A 223 13.15 -3.35 -2.42
CA LEU A 223 12.11 -4.02 -1.63
C LEU A 223 12.60 -4.33 -0.21
N TYR A 224 13.80 -4.90 -0.07
CA TYR A 224 14.42 -5.18 1.22
C TYR A 224 14.48 -3.92 2.10
N ASN A 225 15.05 -2.84 1.56
CA ASN A 225 15.18 -1.56 2.27
C ASN A 225 13.81 -0.97 2.65
N ARG A 226 12.82 -1.11 1.76
CA ARG A 226 11.46 -0.64 2.04
C ARG A 226 10.78 -1.42 3.16
N ILE A 227 10.89 -2.75 3.16
CA ILE A 227 10.33 -3.58 4.23
C ILE A 227 11.00 -3.24 5.56
N GLN A 228 12.34 -3.14 5.56
CA GLN A 228 13.10 -2.74 6.74
C GLN A 228 12.65 -1.37 7.28
N GLN A 229 12.47 -0.38 6.40
CA GLN A 229 11.98 0.94 6.78
C GLN A 229 10.57 0.91 7.36
N CYS A 230 9.65 0.19 6.72
CA CYS A 230 8.28 0.02 7.21
C CYS A 230 8.26 -0.68 8.58
N ASN A 231 9.08 -1.71 8.75
CA ASN A 231 9.22 -2.41 10.03
C ASN A 231 9.72 -1.46 11.12
N GLN A 232 10.85 -0.81 10.92
CA GLN A 232 11.45 0.09 11.92
C GLN A 232 10.52 1.23 12.33
N GLN A 233 9.74 1.78 11.41
CA GLN A 233 8.90 2.94 11.66
C GLN A 233 7.52 2.58 12.20
N HIS A 234 6.94 1.46 11.80
CA HIS A 234 5.53 1.16 12.04
C HIS A 234 5.28 -0.15 12.78
N ASP A 235 6.24 -1.08 12.77
CA ASP A 235 6.09 -2.39 13.41
C ASP A 235 7.44 -2.92 13.93
N PRO A 236 8.14 -2.18 14.82
CA PRO A 236 9.52 -2.46 15.21
C PRO A 236 9.72 -3.79 15.93
N ASN A 237 8.65 -4.38 16.45
CA ASN A 237 8.68 -5.67 17.15
C ASN A 237 8.40 -6.87 16.22
N ALA A 238 8.16 -6.65 14.92
CA ALA A 238 7.95 -7.74 13.97
C ALA A 238 9.30 -8.33 13.53
N ASP A 239 9.36 -9.64 13.53
CA ASP A 239 10.53 -10.41 13.11
C ASP A 239 10.40 -10.85 11.64
N TRP A 240 10.59 -9.91 10.72
CA TRP A 240 10.53 -10.18 9.29
C TRP A 240 11.86 -10.66 8.70
N GLN A 241 12.96 -10.47 9.45
CA GLN A 241 14.34 -10.77 9.00
C GLN A 241 14.80 -12.20 9.29
N THR A 242 13.92 -13.07 9.81
CA THR A 242 14.29 -14.46 10.16
C THR A 242 14.99 -15.24 9.05
N GLN A 243 14.84 -14.81 7.79
CA GLN A 243 15.42 -15.46 6.62
C GLN A 243 16.85 -14.99 6.29
N PHE A 244 17.29 -13.87 6.89
CA PHE A 244 18.61 -13.27 6.63
C PHE A 244 19.20 -12.72 7.92
N SER A 245 20.39 -13.14 8.27
CA SER A 245 21.09 -12.61 9.47
C SER A 245 21.54 -11.16 9.29
N ASN A 246 21.81 -10.73 8.05
CA ASN A 246 22.22 -9.36 7.71
C ASN A 246 22.06 -9.08 6.21
N PHE A 247 22.31 -7.82 5.83
CA PHE A 247 22.20 -7.38 4.44
C PHE A 247 23.22 -8.06 3.49
N ALA A 248 24.42 -8.39 3.98
CA ALA A 248 25.42 -9.06 3.15
C ALA A 248 24.98 -10.48 2.77
N GLU A 249 24.35 -11.21 3.69
CA GLU A 249 23.76 -12.51 3.39
C GLU A 249 22.62 -12.40 2.38
N PHE A 250 21.76 -11.39 2.50
CA PHE A 250 20.73 -11.12 1.50
C PHE A 250 21.33 -10.91 0.11
N ILE A 251 22.39 -10.09 -0.02
CA ILE A 251 23.08 -9.87 -1.30
C ILE A 251 23.67 -11.17 -1.83
N ALA A 252 24.30 -12.00 -0.98
CA ALA A 252 24.86 -13.29 -1.38
C ALA A 252 23.78 -14.28 -1.92
N ILE A 253 22.55 -14.18 -1.43
CA ILE A 253 21.42 -14.94 -1.97
C ILE A 253 21.00 -14.39 -3.34
N LEU A 254 20.96 -13.07 -3.52
CA LEU A 254 20.64 -12.48 -4.82
C LEU A 254 21.65 -12.88 -5.90
N ASP A 255 22.92 -13.10 -5.55
CA ASP A 255 23.96 -13.52 -6.49
C ASP A 255 23.79 -14.96 -7.02
N LYS A 256 22.93 -15.76 -6.37
CA LYS A 256 22.57 -17.12 -6.83
C LYS A 256 21.40 -17.14 -7.81
N LEU A 257 20.72 -15.99 -8.01
CA LEU A 257 19.54 -15.91 -8.85
C LEU A 257 19.91 -15.73 -10.32
N THR A 258 19.16 -16.40 -11.19
CA THR A 258 18.98 -15.94 -12.56
C THR A 258 17.81 -14.97 -12.58
N LEU A 259 18.09 -13.72 -12.98
CA LEU A 259 17.13 -12.62 -13.02
C LEU A 259 16.86 -12.21 -14.46
N GLU A 260 15.60 -12.24 -14.86
CA GLU A 260 15.11 -11.81 -16.17
C GLU A 260 13.97 -10.83 -15.99
N SER A 261 13.76 -9.96 -16.98
CA SER A 261 12.64 -9.01 -16.94
C SER A 261 12.07 -8.74 -18.33
N ASP A 262 10.74 -8.72 -18.38
CA ASP A 262 9.97 -8.25 -19.53
C ASP A 262 9.17 -7.01 -19.06
N VAL A 263 9.81 -5.85 -19.12
CA VAL A 263 9.25 -4.59 -18.62
C VAL A 263 9.22 -3.53 -19.71
N GLY A 264 8.17 -2.71 -19.71
CA GLY A 264 7.98 -1.59 -20.62
C GLY A 264 7.84 -0.27 -19.87
N SER A 265 8.16 0.84 -20.54
CA SER A 265 7.96 2.19 -20.01
C SER A 265 6.49 2.59 -20.03
N VAL A 266 6.07 3.31 -19.02
CA VAL A 266 4.71 3.88 -18.93
C VAL A 266 4.74 5.27 -18.32
N ASN A 267 3.90 6.16 -18.83
CA ASN A 267 3.70 7.51 -18.27
C ASN A 267 2.40 7.55 -17.45
N VAL A 268 2.54 7.80 -16.15
CA VAL A 268 1.43 7.98 -15.21
C VAL A 268 1.18 9.47 -15.04
N ARG A 269 0.14 9.99 -15.66
CA ARG A 269 -0.26 11.39 -15.46
C ARG A 269 -1.08 11.53 -14.18
N ARG A 270 -0.71 12.48 -13.33
CA ARG A 270 -1.48 12.83 -12.14
C ARG A 270 -1.77 14.32 -12.08
N SER A 271 -2.93 14.68 -11.55
CA SER A 271 -3.23 16.04 -11.11
C SER A 271 -2.77 16.22 -9.67
N SER A 272 -2.12 17.33 -9.37
CA SER A 272 -1.74 17.72 -8.01
C SER A 272 -2.58 18.93 -7.62
N SER A 273 -3.60 18.73 -6.76
CA SER A 273 -4.42 19.82 -6.23
C SER A 273 -3.59 20.81 -5.42
N ARG A 274 -2.56 20.34 -4.69
CA ARG A 274 -1.67 21.19 -3.88
C ARG A 274 -0.80 22.13 -4.72
N GLN A 275 -0.48 21.74 -5.96
CA GLN A 275 0.39 22.51 -6.88
C GLN A 275 -0.37 23.02 -8.11
N ASN A 276 -1.66 22.74 -8.21
CA ASN A 276 -2.54 23.07 -9.33
C ASN A 276 -1.91 22.80 -10.70
N ARG A 277 -1.22 21.66 -10.83
CA ARG A 277 -0.52 21.26 -12.07
C ARG A 277 -0.63 19.76 -12.32
N LYS A 278 -0.58 19.41 -13.61
CA LYS A 278 -0.39 18.03 -14.05
C LYS A 278 1.08 17.65 -13.89
N ILE A 279 1.35 16.49 -13.33
CA ILE A 279 2.70 15.96 -13.12
C ILE A 279 2.76 14.61 -13.83
N ASP A 280 3.73 14.47 -14.73
CA ASP A 280 4.03 13.19 -15.35
C ASP A 280 4.95 12.37 -14.44
N LEU A 281 4.51 11.16 -14.10
CA LEU A 281 5.26 10.19 -13.35
C LEU A 281 5.60 9.03 -14.28
N PHE A 282 6.82 8.99 -14.77
CA PHE A 282 7.31 7.85 -15.53
C PHE A 282 7.63 6.68 -14.62
N GLY A 283 7.34 5.47 -15.08
CA GLY A 283 7.60 4.23 -14.40
C GLY A 283 7.72 3.06 -15.37
N LEU A 284 7.93 1.88 -14.84
CA LEU A 284 8.00 0.62 -15.59
C LEU A 284 6.85 -0.29 -15.16
N THR A 285 6.39 -1.13 -16.07
CA THR A 285 5.40 -2.18 -15.81
C THR A 285 5.75 -3.45 -16.59
N GLY A 286 5.24 -4.59 -16.19
CA GLY A 286 5.53 -5.89 -16.81
C GLY A 286 5.89 -6.95 -15.77
N ASP A 287 6.77 -7.87 -16.15
CA ASP A 287 7.13 -9.02 -15.33
C ASP A 287 8.61 -9.04 -14.98
N VAL A 288 8.91 -9.48 -13.76
CA VAL A 288 10.28 -9.77 -13.31
C VAL A 288 10.33 -11.21 -12.82
N HIS A 289 11.25 -11.97 -13.37
CA HIS A 289 11.41 -13.40 -13.14
C HIS A 289 12.66 -13.70 -12.32
N LEU A 290 12.48 -14.55 -11.31
CA LEU A 290 13.54 -15.06 -10.48
C LEU A 290 13.58 -16.58 -10.61
N SER A 291 14.73 -17.16 -10.95
CA SER A 291 14.94 -18.60 -11.00
C SER A 291 16.18 -18.99 -10.21
N ALA A 292 16.08 -20.05 -9.42
CA ALA A 292 17.16 -20.67 -8.64
C ALA A 292 16.72 -22.04 -8.13
N ASP A 293 17.55 -22.68 -7.29
CA ASP A 293 17.11 -23.84 -6.51
C ASP A 293 15.99 -23.47 -5.52
N SER A 294 15.23 -24.49 -5.10
CA SER A 294 14.05 -24.32 -4.26
C SER A 294 14.38 -23.67 -2.89
N ASP A 295 15.52 -23.99 -2.30
CA ASP A 295 15.92 -23.44 -1.00
C ASP A 295 16.23 -21.96 -1.11
N THR A 296 16.96 -21.56 -2.14
CA THR A 296 17.28 -20.16 -2.44
C THR A 296 16.00 -19.31 -2.64
N LEU A 297 15.05 -19.83 -3.43
CA LEU A 297 13.79 -19.14 -3.69
C LEU A 297 12.90 -19.06 -2.43
N ASN A 298 12.83 -20.13 -1.65
CA ASN A 298 12.05 -20.15 -0.41
C ASN A 298 12.60 -19.18 0.66
N ARG A 299 13.89 -18.90 0.66
CA ARG A 299 14.47 -17.86 1.53
C ARG A 299 14.05 -16.46 1.14
N LEU A 300 13.78 -16.20 -0.14
CA LEU A 300 13.30 -14.90 -0.63
C LEU A 300 11.77 -14.78 -0.58
N LEU A 301 11.05 -15.91 -0.57
CA LEU A 301 9.60 -15.95 -0.68
C LEU A 301 8.88 -15.10 0.39
N PRO A 302 9.25 -15.10 1.69
CA PRO A 302 8.61 -14.24 2.69
C PRO A 302 8.76 -12.74 2.40
N LEU A 303 9.94 -12.30 1.93
CA LEU A 303 10.19 -10.91 1.53
C LEU A 303 9.32 -10.52 0.34
N LEU A 304 9.27 -11.36 -0.69
CA LEU A 304 8.46 -11.13 -1.89
C LEU A 304 6.97 -11.16 -1.56
N TRP A 305 6.55 -12.05 -0.64
CA TRP A 305 5.17 -12.12 -0.16
C TRP A 305 4.73 -10.83 0.52
N LEU A 306 5.53 -10.28 1.45
CA LEU A 306 5.26 -9.00 2.09
C LEU A 306 5.19 -7.85 1.07
N GLY A 307 6.07 -7.88 0.08
CA GLY A 307 6.14 -6.84 -0.95
C GLY A 307 4.88 -6.69 -1.79
N GLN A 308 4.06 -7.75 -1.97
CA GLN A 308 2.75 -7.66 -2.64
C GLN A 308 1.79 -6.70 -1.93
N TYR A 309 1.98 -6.52 -0.62
CA TYR A 309 1.14 -5.66 0.22
C TYR A 309 1.77 -4.30 0.46
N LEU A 310 3.10 -4.24 0.55
CA LEU A 310 3.86 -3.02 0.82
C LEU A 310 4.22 -2.24 -0.44
N HIS A 311 4.04 -2.84 -1.61
CA HIS A 311 4.41 -2.33 -2.92
C HIS A 311 5.91 -2.01 -3.04
N ILE A 312 6.42 -1.77 -4.23
CA ILE A 312 7.84 -1.49 -4.49
C ILE A 312 8.02 -0.09 -5.05
N GLY A 313 9.13 0.55 -4.68
CA GLY A 313 9.59 1.81 -5.25
C GLY A 313 8.93 3.04 -4.64
N LYS A 314 8.87 4.12 -5.43
CA LYS A 314 8.31 5.40 -5.02
C LYS A 314 6.81 5.50 -5.28
N ASN A 315 6.13 6.36 -4.51
CA ASN A 315 4.71 6.68 -4.68
C ASN A 315 3.74 5.51 -4.40
N THR A 316 4.12 4.60 -3.52
CA THR A 316 3.29 3.45 -3.11
C THR A 316 1.98 3.86 -2.43
N THR A 317 1.95 5.03 -1.77
CA THR A 317 0.71 5.63 -1.25
C THR A 317 -0.26 6.11 -2.34
N LEU A 318 0.21 6.21 -3.59
CA LEU A 318 -0.62 6.41 -4.78
C LEU A 318 -1.00 5.09 -5.45
N GLY A 319 -0.69 3.95 -4.84
CA GLY A 319 -0.95 2.62 -5.39
C GLY A 319 0.06 2.15 -6.43
N LEU A 320 1.17 2.86 -6.64
CA LEU A 320 2.21 2.42 -7.58
C LEU A 320 3.06 1.30 -6.99
N GLY A 321 3.64 0.47 -7.87
CA GLY A 321 4.52 -0.65 -7.50
C GLY A 321 3.80 -1.85 -6.89
N GLN A 322 2.49 -1.97 -7.09
CA GLN A 322 1.73 -3.16 -6.72
C GLN A 322 2.04 -4.31 -7.68
N TYR A 323 2.33 -5.48 -7.14
CA TYR A 323 2.51 -6.70 -7.93
C TYR A 323 1.81 -7.90 -7.29
N GLN A 324 1.72 -8.97 -8.04
CA GLN A 324 1.24 -10.27 -7.59
C GLN A 324 2.31 -11.33 -7.89
N LEU A 325 2.51 -12.26 -6.95
CA LEU A 325 3.41 -13.40 -7.15
C LEU A 325 2.71 -14.48 -7.98
N GLN A 326 3.46 -15.03 -8.94
CA GLN A 326 3.15 -16.28 -9.61
C GLN A 326 4.28 -17.25 -9.29
N LEU A 327 3.95 -18.41 -8.73
CA LEU A 327 4.87 -19.41 -8.19
C LEU A 327 4.79 -20.67 -9.05
N ARG A 328 5.95 -21.21 -9.44
CA ARG A 328 6.06 -22.42 -10.25
C ARG A 328 7.13 -23.37 -9.73
#